data_4d0d0619473c183d0d952a1c8caaea3d
#
_entry.id   4d0d0619473c183d0d952a1c8caaea3d
#
_cell.length_a   1.000
_cell.length_b   1.000
_cell.length_c   1.000
_cell.angle_alpha   90.00
_cell.angle_beta   90.00
_cell.angle_gamma   90.00
#
_symmetry.space_group_name_H-M   'P 1'
#
loop_
_entity.id
_entity.type
_entity.pdbx_description
1 polymer ?
#
loop_
_entity_poly.entity_id
_entity_poly.type
_entity_poly.pdbx_seq_one_letter_code
_entity_poly.pdbx_strand_id
1 'polypeptide(L)'
;MTDTLADSRTSSRFFTEGVPLVVEDVPRRSAAERAQLLEDPGFGRYFTDSMFVARYRAGEGWHDARLTSYAPLQMDPSAAALHYAQSIFEGLKAYAQPDGSVATFRPEANAARFARGARRLAMPPVPEEAFLTAVDALVDADRDWVPTGPDQTLYIRPYQLASEPFLGVRPAHEYLFIVIASPAGAYFSRGVHPVSVYLSEDYIRAAPGGTGDVKCAGNYAASLLAQEQAIAAGCDQVVWLDALEKKYVEEMGGMNLCFVLGSGDDAELVTPELTGTLLPGITRDSLIEVARAMGHTVTCLLYTSDAADE
;
A
#
# COMPACT_ATOMS: atom_id res chain seq x y z
N MET A 1 -0.75 40.77 -32.05
CA MET A 1 0.36 40.19 -31.27
C MET A 1 -0.23 39.12 -30.39
N THR A 2 -0.21 37.91 -30.87
CA THR A 2 -0.70 36.73 -30.17
C THR A 2 0.46 36.05 -29.49
N ASP A 3 0.55 36.28 -28.18
CA ASP A 3 1.55 35.64 -27.35
C ASP A 3 1.15 34.17 -27.13
N THR A 4 1.89 33.28 -27.77
CA THR A 4 1.78 31.84 -27.63
C THR A 4 2.39 31.46 -26.27
N LEU A 5 1.52 31.09 -25.33
CA LEU A 5 1.95 30.42 -24.10
C LEU A 5 2.63 29.11 -24.49
N ALA A 6 3.95 29.11 -24.48
CA ALA A 6 4.76 27.94 -24.67
C ALA A 6 4.49 26.92 -23.55
N ASP A 7 4.20 25.71 -23.95
CA ASP A 7 3.95 24.54 -23.12
C ASP A 7 5.19 24.23 -22.24
N SER A 8 5.14 24.56 -20.95
CA SER A 8 6.22 24.36 -19.99
C SER A 8 6.32 22.91 -19.46
N ARG A 9 5.88 21.92 -20.22
CA ARG A 9 5.78 20.52 -19.80
C ARG A 9 7.04 19.68 -20.01
N THR A 10 8.16 20.26 -20.39
CA THR A 10 9.45 19.56 -20.53
C THR A 10 10.48 20.03 -19.51
N SER A 11 10.17 20.04 -18.22
CA SER A 11 11.24 19.93 -17.23
C SER A 11 11.66 18.45 -17.18
N SER A 12 12.91 18.15 -17.52
CA SER A 12 13.48 16.82 -17.39
C SER A 12 13.40 16.36 -15.92
N ARG A 13 12.36 15.60 -15.58
CA ARG A 13 12.26 14.97 -14.26
C ARG A 13 13.26 13.82 -14.21
N PHE A 14 13.99 13.71 -13.13
CA PHE A 14 14.87 12.57 -12.88
C PHE A 14 14.21 11.66 -11.87
N PHE A 15 14.29 10.36 -12.10
CA PHE A 15 13.85 9.34 -11.13
C PHE A 15 14.86 9.25 -9.97
N THR A 16 16.16 9.16 -10.31
CA THR A 16 17.26 9.29 -9.36
C THR A 16 18.35 10.15 -10.00
N GLU A 17 19.38 10.49 -9.27
CA GLU A 17 20.53 11.21 -9.83
C GLU A 17 21.06 10.49 -11.09
N GLY A 18 21.12 11.20 -12.21
CA GLY A 18 21.57 10.67 -13.48
C GLY A 18 20.61 9.74 -14.23
N VAL A 19 19.44 9.39 -13.66
CA VAL A 19 18.44 8.53 -14.32
C VAL A 19 17.22 9.37 -14.73
N PRO A 20 17.11 9.75 -16.02
CA PRO A 20 15.97 10.53 -16.48
C PRO A 20 14.67 9.70 -16.41
N LEU A 21 13.56 10.36 -16.09
CA LEU A 21 12.22 9.80 -16.26
C LEU A 21 11.76 10.05 -17.71
N VAL A 22 11.60 8.97 -18.46
CA VAL A 22 11.03 8.99 -19.81
C VAL A 22 9.51 8.92 -19.70
N VAL A 23 8.81 9.90 -20.24
CA VAL A 23 7.34 9.90 -20.33
C VAL A 23 6.96 9.53 -21.77
N GLU A 24 6.35 8.37 -21.93
CA GLU A 24 5.89 7.88 -23.23
C GLU A 24 4.52 8.49 -23.57
N ASP A 25 4.17 8.51 -24.84
CA ASP A 25 2.81 8.86 -25.28
C ASP A 25 1.87 7.68 -25.01
N VAL A 26 1.02 7.85 -23.98
CA VAL A 26 0.09 6.81 -23.53
C VAL A 26 -1.29 7.06 -24.12
N PRO A 27 -1.87 6.11 -24.88
CA PRO A 27 -3.25 6.18 -25.33
C PRO A 27 -4.22 6.33 -24.15
N ARG A 28 -5.11 7.31 -24.21
CA ARG A 28 -6.04 7.63 -23.13
C ARG A 28 -7.43 7.10 -23.44
N ARG A 29 -8.08 6.49 -22.45
CA ARG A 29 -9.51 6.22 -22.54
C ARG A 29 -10.28 7.54 -22.68
N SER A 30 -11.38 7.49 -23.40
CA SER A 30 -12.25 8.65 -23.55
C SER A 30 -12.85 9.09 -22.20
N ALA A 31 -13.22 10.35 -22.08
CA ALA A 31 -13.88 10.87 -20.87
C ALA A 31 -15.17 10.10 -20.54
N ALA A 32 -15.92 9.67 -21.57
CA ALA A 32 -17.15 8.90 -21.38
C ALA A 32 -16.88 7.50 -20.80
N GLU A 33 -15.86 6.79 -21.30
CA GLU A 33 -15.46 5.48 -20.77
C GLU A 33 -14.97 5.61 -19.33
N ARG A 34 -14.13 6.62 -19.03
CA ARG A 34 -13.69 6.86 -17.65
C ARG A 34 -14.86 7.15 -16.72
N ALA A 35 -15.76 8.05 -17.11
CA ALA A 35 -16.94 8.39 -16.32
C ALA A 35 -17.77 7.15 -15.96
N GLN A 36 -18.02 6.27 -16.94
CA GLN A 36 -18.74 5.01 -16.71
C GLN A 36 -18.04 4.10 -15.70
N LEU A 37 -16.71 3.97 -15.77
CA LEU A 37 -15.93 3.14 -14.84
C LEU A 37 -15.87 3.74 -13.43
N LEU A 38 -15.96 5.08 -13.31
CA LEU A 38 -15.93 5.79 -12.05
C LEU A 38 -17.30 5.84 -11.34
N GLU A 39 -18.40 5.45 -11.98
CA GLU A 39 -19.72 5.35 -11.34
C GLU A 39 -19.72 4.30 -10.21
N ASP A 40 -19.12 3.11 -10.46
CA ASP A 40 -18.95 2.05 -9.46
C ASP A 40 -17.55 1.42 -9.62
N PRO A 41 -16.49 2.08 -9.16
CA PRO A 41 -15.13 1.60 -9.40
C PRO A 41 -14.80 0.32 -8.62
N GLY A 42 -15.52 0.03 -7.54
CA GLY A 42 -15.17 -1.06 -6.63
C GLY A 42 -13.78 -0.88 -6.02
N PHE A 43 -13.03 -1.96 -5.87
CA PHE A 43 -11.62 -1.93 -5.46
C PHE A 43 -10.78 -2.88 -6.32
N GLY A 44 -9.75 -2.34 -7.00
CA GLY A 44 -8.81 -3.15 -7.80
C GLY A 44 -9.40 -3.81 -9.04
N ARG A 45 -10.56 -3.34 -9.54
CA ARG A 45 -11.22 -3.89 -10.74
C ARG A 45 -10.72 -3.22 -12.02
N TYR A 46 -10.50 -1.91 -11.96
CA TYR A 46 -10.09 -1.10 -13.09
C TYR A 46 -8.76 -0.44 -12.78
N PHE A 47 -7.93 -0.29 -13.78
CA PHE A 47 -6.64 0.40 -13.65
C PHE A 47 -6.61 1.61 -14.58
N THR A 48 -5.83 2.60 -14.20
CA THR A 48 -5.63 3.81 -14.99
C THR A 48 -4.92 3.49 -16.31
N ASP A 49 -4.71 4.49 -17.16
CA ASP A 49 -4.14 4.27 -18.49
C ASP A 49 -2.63 4.06 -18.46
N SER A 50 -1.97 4.58 -17.40
CA SER A 50 -0.52 4.56 -17.29
C SER A 50 -0.03 3.66 -16.16
N MET A 51 1.24 3.27 -16.24
CA MET A 51 2.03 2.72 -15.14
C MET A 51 3.43 3.29 -15.17
N PHE A 52 4.05 3.42 -13.99
CA PHE A 52 5.47 3.73 -13.88
C PHE A 52 6.26 2.43 -13.74
N VAL A 53 7.42 2.35 -14.41
CA VAL A 53 8.34 1.20 -14.33
C VAL A 53 9.77 1.72 -14.25
N ALA A 54 10.57 1.18 -13.33
CA ALA A 54 12.01 1.34 -13.30
C ALA A 54 12.67 -0.03 -13.07
N ARG A 55 13.90 -0.18 -13.56
CA ARG A 55 14.70 -1.40 -13.45
C ARG A 55 15.88 -1.17 -12.51
N TYR A 56 16.28 -2.22 -11.85
CA TYR A 56 17.53 -2.26 -11.09
C TYR A 56 18.36 -3.45 -11.51
N ARG A 57 19.66 -3.24 -11.66
CA ARG A 57 20.64 -4.30 -11.80
C ARG A 57 21.83 -4.06 -10.86
N ALA A 58 22.26 -5.11 -10.17
CA ALA A 58 23.43 -5.03 -9.31
C ALA A 58 24.67 -4.58 -10.09
N GLY A 59 25.39 -3.58 -9.58
CA GLY A 59 26.52 -2.95 -10.23
C GLY A 59 26.18 -1.78 -11.15
N GLU A 60 24.95 -1.69 -11.67
CA GLU A 60 24.46 -0.57 -12.49
C GLU A 60 23.55 0.39 -11.71
N GLY A 61 22.84 -0.13 -10.67
CA GLY A 61 21.85 0.64 -9.92
C GLY A 61 20.49 0.71 -10.62
N TRP A 62 19.68 1.70 -10.22
CA TRP A 62 18.39 2.00 -10.86
C TRP A 62 18.61 2.60 -12.25
N HIS A 63 17.83 2.16 -13.23
CA HIS A 63 17.89 2.63 -14.61
C HIS A 63 16.54 2.43 -15.30
N ASP A 64 16.42 2.90 -16.54
CA ASP A 64 15.26 2.68 -17.42
C ASP A 64 13.93 3.08 -16.75
N ALA A 65 13.90 4.26 -16.12
CA ALA A 65 12.72 4.79 -15.48
C ALA A 65 11.77 5.40 -16.52
N ARG A 66 10.55 4.88 -16.61
CA ARG A 66 9.57 5.35 -17.59
C ARG A 66 8.14 5.34 -17.06
N LEU A 67 7.36 6.28 -17.53
CA LEU A 67 5.92 6.28 -17.46
C LEU A 67 5.41 5.77 -18.82
N THR A 68 4.69 4.64 -18.82
CA THR A 68 4.26 3.92 -20.03
C THR A 68 2.81 3.46 -19.90
N SER A 69 2.23 2.92 -20.97
CA SER A 69 0.89 2.35 -20.94
C SER A 69 0.78 1.19 -19.92
N TYR A 70 -0.33 1.16 -19.18
CA TYR A 70 -0.66 0.01 -18.34
C TYR A 70 -0.77 -1.26 -19.22
N ALA A 71 0.06 -2.25 -18.95
CA ALA A 71 0.12 -3.49 -19.73
C ALA A 71 0.59 -4.67 -18.86
N PRO A 72 0.35 -5.92 -19.29
CA PRO A 72 0.93 -7.10 -18.65
C PRO A 72 2.45 -7.05 -18.62
N LEU A 73 3.04 -7.51 -17.52
CA LEU A 73 4.48 -7.65 -17.38
C LEU A 73 4.96 -8.93 -18.09
N GLN A 74 6.02 -8.81 -18.87
CA GLN A 74 6.74 -9.98 -19.37
C GLN A 74 7.81 -10.38 -18.34
N MET A 75 7.68 -11.58 -17.80
CA MET A 75 8.61 -12.13 -16.82
C MET A 75 9.07 -13.52 -17.25
N ASP A 76 10.34 -13.82 -17.00
CA ASP A 76 10.83 -15.18 -17.17
C ASP A 76 10.18 -16.12 -16.14
N PRO A 77 9.76 -17.34 -16.52
CA PRO A 77 9.14 -18.29 -15.58
C PRO A 77 10.01 -18.65 -14.38
N SER A 78 11.33 -18.50 -14.48
CA SER A 78 12.28 -18.73 -13.37
C SER A 78 12.54 -17.49 -12.50
N ALA A 79 11.82 -16.38 -12.71
CA ALA A 79 12.00 -15.17 -11.91
C ALA A 79 11.79 -15.44 -10.42
N ALA A 80 12.73 -15.00 -9.58
CA ALA A 80 12.76 -15.32 -8.16
C ALA A 80 11.49 -14.89 -7.40
N ALA A 81 10.83 -13.83 -7.82
CA ALA A 81 9.56 -13.40 -7.21
C ALA A 81 8.46 -14.44 -7.33
N LEU A 82 8.42 -15.22 -8.42
CA LEU A 82 7.40 -16.25 -8.67
C LEU A 82 7.57 -17.48 -7.78
N HIS A 83 8.79 -17.74 -7.29
CA HIS A 83 9.12 -18.94 -6.52
C HIS A 83 9.32 -18.65 -5.03
N TYR A 84 9.88 -17.49 -4.68
CA TYR A 84 10.30 -17.15 -3.32
C TYR A 84 9.59 -15.93 -2.75
N ALA A 85 8.62 -15.36 -3.50
CA ALA A 85 7.84 -14.19 -3.09
C ALA A 85 8.73 -12.99 -2.63
N GLN A 86 9.95 -12.84 -3.20
CA GLN A 86 10.81 -11.69 -2.93
C GLN A 86 10.20 -10.45 -3.58
N SER A 87 9.20 -9.90 -2.89
CA SER A 87 8.37 -8.78 -3.36
C SER A 87 7.81 -8.02 -2.17
N ILE A 88 7.82 -6.70 -2.28
CA ILE A 88 7.21 -5.75 -1.34
C ILE A 88 6.26 -4.84 -2.07
N PHE A 89 5.30 -4.28 -1.35
CA PHE A 89 4.37 -3.31 -1.92
C PHE A 89 3.95 -2.24 -0.92
N GLU A 90 3.36 -1.18 -1.42
CA GLU A 90 2.75 -0.11 -0.66
C GLU A 90 1.32 0.14 -1.13
N GLY A 91 0.59 0.92 -0.34
CA GLY A 91 -0.72 1.41 -0.69
C GLY A 91 -0.93 2.79 -0.09
N LEU A 92 -1.22 3.74 -0.95
CA LEU A 92 -1.59 5.10 -0.59
C LEU A 92 -2.70 5.58 -1.52
N LYS A 93 -3.25 6.74 -1.24
CA LYS A 93 -4.40 7.26 -1.98
C LYS A 93 -4.15 8.68 -2.42
N ALA A 94 -4.67 9.03 -3.61
CA ALA A 94 -4.80 10.40 -4.07
C ALA A 94 -6.27 10.84 -4.02
N TYR A 95 -6.48 12.05 -3.56
CA TYR A 95 -7.79 12.64 -3.28
C TYR A 95 -7.99 13.90 -4.09
N ALA A 96 -9.12 14.01 -4.76
CA ALA A 96 -9.55 15.27 -5.36
C ALA A 96 -9.86 16.29 -4.24
N GLN A 97 -9.37 17.52 -4.39
CA GLN A 97 -9.59 18.60 -3.45
C GLN A 97 -10.65 19.57 -4.01
N PRO A 98 -11.34 20.34 -3.13
CA PRO A 98 -12.36 21.29 -3.58
C PRO A 98 -11.85 22.38 -4.53
N ASP A 99 -10.57 22.71 -4.50
CA ASP A 99 -9.93 23.68 -5.39
C ASP A 99 -9.50 23.09 -6.74
N GLY A 100 -9.80 21.80 -6.99
CA GLY A 100 -9.41 21.07 -8.19
C GLY A 100 -7.98 20.53 -8.15
N SER A 101 -7.24 20.73 -7.07
CA SER A 101 -5.95 20.06 -6.87
C SER A 101 -6.13 18.59 -6.50
N VAL A 102 -5.04 17.83 -6.53
CA VAL A 102 -5.00 16.44 -6.06
C VAL A 102 -3.95 16.35 -4.96
N ALA A 103 -4.31 15.73 -3.85
CA ALA A 103 -3.41 15.56 -2.71
C ALA A 103 -3.26 14.09 -2.33
N THR A 104 -2.08 13.72 -1.86
CA THR A 104 -1.78 12.45 -1.19
C THR A 104 -1.60 12.67 0.31
N PHE A 105 -1.79 11.64 1.12
CA PHE A 105 -1.65 11.74 2.56
C PHE A 105 -0.36 11.08 3.03
N ARG A 106 0.60 11.88 3.54
CA ARG A 106 1.89 11.43 4.10
C ARG A 106 2.66 10.43 3.22
N PRO A 107 2.84 10.70 1.91
CA PRO A 107 3.50 9.75 1.00
C PRO A 107 4.96 9.49 1.37
N GLU A 108 5.63 10.41 2.06
CA GLU A 108 6.99 10.26 2.60
C GLU A 108 7.07 9.11 3.61
N ALA A 109 6.05 8.95 4.45
CA ALA A 109 5.97 7.85 5.39
C ALA A 109 5.82 6.49 4.69
N ASN A 110 5.10 6.44 3.55
CA ASN A 110 5.02 5.28 2.69
C ASN A 110 6.38 4.98 2.04
N ALA A 111 7.07 5.99 1.52
CA ALA A 111 8.40 5.85 0.91
C ALA A 111 9.41 5.28 1.92
N ALA A 112 9.47 5.85 3.13
CA ALA A 112 10.34 5.38 4.19
C ALA A 112 10.04 3.93 4.62
N ARG A 113 8.73 3.56 4.73
CA ARG A 113 8.30 2.18 5.06
C ARG A 113 8.66 1.21 3.94
N PHE A 114 8.50 1.60 2.68
CA PHE A 114 8.88 0.82 1.52
C PHE A 114 10.38 0.53 1.49
N ALA A 115 11.22 1.54 1.75
CA ALA A 115 12.67 1.39 1.84
C ALA A 115 13.10 0.46 2.99
N ARG A 116 12.43 0.52 4.16
CA ARG A 116 12.66 -0.44 5.26
C ARG A 116 12.31 -1.87 4.84
N GLY A 117 11.16 -2.05 4.18
CA GLY A 117 10.72 -3.35 3.66
C GLY A 117 11.70 -3.95 2.66
N ALA A 118 12.25 -3.14 1.75
CA ALA A 118 13.27 -3.56 0.80
C ALA A 118 14.52 -4.09 1.54
N ARG A 119 15.04 -3.34 2.52
CA ARG A 119 16.21 -3.77 3.32
C ARG A 119 15.93 -5.09 4.05
N ARG A 120 14.75 -5.27 4.64
CA ARG A 120 14.37 -6.49 5.36
C ARG A 120 14.38 -7.74 4.47
N LEU A 121 14.00 -7.61 3.20
CA LEU A 121 14.01 -8.70 2.22
C LEU A 121 15.30 -8.76 1.38
N ALA A 122 16.36 -8.07 1.80
CA ALA A 122 17.63 -7.98 1.09
C ALA A 122 17.47 -7.51 -0.37
N MET A 123 16.58 -6.55 -0.59
CA MET A 123 16.34 -5.90 -1.87
C MET A 123 16.99 -4.51 -1.89
N PRO A 124 17.41 -3.97 -3.05
CA PRO A 124 17.89 -2.61 -3.15
C PRO A 124 16.74 -1.64 -2.80
N PRO A 125 16.92 -0.72 -1.84
CA PRO A 125 15.87 0.25 -1.56
C PRO A 125 15.71 1.22 -2.74
N VAL A 126 14.45 1.54 -3.08
CA VAL A 126 14.14 2.71 -3.91
C VAL A 126 14.39 3.94 -3.04
N PRO A 127 15.18 4.92 -3.49
CA PRO A 127 15.34 6.19 -2.77
C PRO A 127 13.97 6.85 -2.53
N GLU A 128 13.78 7.48 -1.37
CA GLU A 128 12.48 8.06 -0.99
C GLU A 128 12.00 9.11 -2.00
N GLU A 129 12.91 9.99 -2.45
CA GLU A 129 12.60 10.97 -3.49
C GLU A 129 12.20 10.34 -4.82
N ALA A 130 12.83 9.21 -5.19
CA ALA A 130 12.49 8.47 -6.41
C ALA A 130 11.12 7.82 -6.31
N PHE A 131 10.77 7.28 -5.13
CA PHE A 131 9.43 6.76 -4.86
C PHE A 131 8.38 7.87 -5.02
N LEU A 132 8.60 9.04 -4.44
CA LEU A 132 7.69 10.19 -4.55
C LEU A 132 7.58 10.66 -6.00
N THR A 133 8.71 10.79 -6.71
CA THR A 133 8.72 11.17 -8.13
C THR A 133 7.89 10.21 -8.99
N ALA A 134 7.99 8.91 -8.75
CA ALA A 134 7.21 7.92 -9.50
C ALA A 134 5.70 8.01 -9.22
N VAL A 135 5.32 8.22 -7.95
CA VAL A 135 3.93 8.41 -7.53
C VAL A 135 3.35 9.68 -8.16
N ASP A 136 4.06 10.80 -8.05
CA ASP A 136 3.62 12.09 -8.56
C ASP A 136 3.50 12.06 -10.10
N ALA A 137 4.46 11.46 -10.79
CA ALA A 137 4.42 11.35 -12.24
C ALA A 137 3.21 10.55 -12.73
N LEU A 138 2.87 9.44 -12.05
CA LEU A 138 1.70 8.65 -12.39
C LEU A 138 0.39 9.41 -12.11
N VAL A 139 0.27 10.03 -10.93
CA VAL A 139 -0.93 10.81 -10.55
C VAL A 139 -1.14 12.00 -11.48
N ASP A 140 -0.07 12.71 -11.82
CA ASP A 140 -0.12 13.83 -12.77
C ASP A 140 -0.62 13.39 -14.15
N ALA A 141 -0.08 12.28 -14.66
CA ALA A 141 -0.42 11.76 -15.97
C ALA A 141 -1.86 11.24 -16.03
N ASP A 142 -2.32 10.59 -14.97
CA ASP A 142 -3.65 9.98 -14.87
C ASP A 142 -4.61 10.79 -13.98
N ARG A 143 -4.40 12.09 -13.86
CA ARG A 143 -5.19 13.00 -13.02
C ARG A 143 -6.69 12.88 -13.25
N ASP A 144 -7.10 12.69 -14.50
CA ASP A 144 -8.50 12.52 -14.87
C ASP A 144 -9.17 11.25 -14.32
N TRP A 145 -8.37 10.33 -13.77
CA TRP A 145 -8.83 9.11 -13.10
C TRP A 145 -9.08 9.29 -11.61
N VAL A 146 -8.71 10.44 -11.04
CA VAL A 146 -8.98 10.72 -9.62
C VAL A 146 -10.48 10.99 -9.45
N PRO A 147 -11.21 10.10 -8.75
CA PRO A 147 -12.65 10.28 -8.60
C PRO A 147 -12.98 11.49 -7.74
N THR A 148 -14.12 12.10 -8.00
CA THR A 148 -14.67 13.24 -7.22
C THR A 148 -15.92 12.88 -6.42
N GLY A 149 -16.37 11.63 -6.51
CA GLY A 149 -17.53 11.14 -5.76
C GLY A 149 -17.23 11.00 -4.26
N PRO A 150 -18.26 10.99 -3.42
CA PRO A 150 -18.09 10.82 -1.98
C PRO A 150 -17.43 9.45 -1.69
N ASP A 151 -16.49 9.45 -0.75
CA ASP A 151 -15.75 8.26 -0.31
C ASP A 151 -14.96 7.52 -1.42
N GLN A 152 -14.82 8.15 -2.58
CA GLN A 152 -14.02 7.63 -3.69
C GLN A 152 -12.61 8.24 -3.68
N THR A 153 -11.63 7.46 -4.13
CA THR A 153 -10.22 7.86 -4.17
C THR A 153 -9.51 7.17 -5.32
N LEU A 154 -8.37 7.70 -5.74
CA LEU A 154 -7.45 6.95 -6.58
C LEU A 154 -6.49 6.17 -5.67
N TYR A 155 -6.60 4.85 -5.64
CA TYR A 155 -5.68 3.98 -4.93
C TYR A 155 -4.42 3.77 -5.74
N ILE A 156 -3.26 3.99 -5.13
CA ILE A 156 -1.93 3.88 -5.75
C ILE A 156 -1.21 2.68 -5.15
N ARG A 157 -0.65 1.83 -6.01
CA ARG A 157 0.06 0.60 -5.65
C ARG A 157 1.50 0.62 -6.15
N PRO A 158 2.44 1.20 -5.40
CA PRO A 158 3.86 0.97 -5.61
C PRO A 158 4.23 -0.45 -5.18
N TYR A 159 5.06 -1.14 -5.96
CA TYR A 159 5.60 -2.44 -5.58
C TYR A 159 6.94 -2.69 -6.23
N GLN A 160 7.75 -3.52 -5.59
CA GLN A 160 9.04 -3.96 -6.09
C GLN A 160 9.11 -5.47 -6.01
N LEU A 161 9.64 -6.09 -7.07
CA LEU A 161 9.76 -7.54 -7.17
C LEU A 161 11.08 -7.95 -7.80
N ALA A 162 11.59 -9.13 -7.40
CA ALA A 162 12.75 -9.75 -7.99
C ALA A 162 12.42 -10.32 -9.37
N SER A 163 13.06 -9.80 -10.42
CA SER A 163 12.81 -10.17 -11.81
C SER A 163 13.92 -11.02 -12.43
N GLU A 164 15.02 -11.26 -11.70
CA GLU A 164 16.13 -12.08 -12.18
C GLU A 164 15.66 -13.53 -12.46
N PRO A 165 15.96 -14.09 -13.64
CA PRO A 165 15.69 -15.49 -13.95
C PRO A 165 16.72 -16.40 -13.24
N PHE A 166 16.38 -16.85 -12.02
CA PHE A 166 17.27 -17.65 -11.20
C PHE A 166 16.50 -18.44 -10.13
N LEU A 167 16.72 -19.76 -10.05
CA LEU A 167 16.05 -20.66 -9.10
C LEU A 167 16.83 -20.92 -7.79
N GLY A 168 17.97 -20.31 -7.60
CA GLY A 168 18.73 -20.46 -6.34
C GLY A 168 18.19 -19.55 -5.24
N VAL A 169 18.25 -20.02 -3.97
CA VAL A 169 17.80 -19.25 -2.80
C VAL A 169 18.88 -18.26 -2.37
N ARG A 170 18.82 -17.07 -2.92
CA ARG A 170 19.63 -15.90 -2.53
C ARG A 170 18.91 -14.62 -2.93
N PRO A 171 19.32 -13.44 -2.42
CA PRO A 171 18.82 -12.17 -2.96
C PRO A 171 19.06 -12.07 -4.47
N ALA A 172 18.08 -11.62 -5.21
CA ALA A 172 18.20 -11.40 -6.65
C ALA A 172 19.14 -10.23 -6.96
N HIS A 173 19.66 -10.19 -8.18
CA HIS A 173 20.47 -9.10 -8.71
C HIS A 173 19.71 -8.15 -9.63
N GLU A 174 18.50 -8.54 -10.05
CA GLU A 174 17.64 -7.72 -10.91
C GLU A 174 16.25 -7.57 -10.29
N TYR A 175 15.73 -6.33 -10.33
CA TYR A 175 14.43 -5.99 -9.76
C TYR A 175 13.68 -5.03 -10.68
N LEU A 176 12.35 -5.06 -10.56
CA LEU A 176 11.46 -4.06 -11.11
C LEU A 176 10.85 -3.27 -9.95
N PHE A 177 10.81 -1.95 -10.07
CA PHE A 177 9.96 -1.07 -9.28
C PHE A 177 8.85 -0.55 -10.18
N ILE A 178 7.61 -0.71 -9.74
CA ILE A 178 6.42 -0.42 -10.54
C ILE A 178 5.43 0.34 -9.68
N VAL A 179 4.74 1.32 -10.28
CA VAL A 179 3.61 2.00 -9.66
C VAL A 179 2.42 1.89 -10.61
N ILE A 180 1.30 1.38 -10.11
CA ILE A 180 0.02 1.33 -10.81
C ILE A 180 -1.04 2.04 -9.97
N ALA A 181 -2.14 2.45 -10.60
CA ALA A 181 -3.24 3.07 -9.89
C ALA A 181 -4.60 2.50 -10.31
N SER A 182 -5.54 2.55 -9.39
CA SER A 182 -6.90 2.02 -9.55
C SER A 182 -7.88 2.95 -8.86
N PRO A 183 -8.94 3.45 -9.53
CA PRO A 183 -10.00 4.15 -8.83
C PRO A 183 -10.67 3.19 -7.83
N ALA A 184 -10.99 3.69 -6.66
CA ALA A 184 -11.57 2.92 -5.57
C ALA A 184 -12.78 3.64 -4.99
N GLY A 185 -13.84 2.88 -4.77
CA GLY A 185 -15.03 3.30 -4.04
C GLY A 185 -14.83 3.20 -2.51
N ALA A 186 -15.92 3.37 -1.77
CA ALA A 186 -15.92 3.16 -0.33
C ALA A 186 -15.47 1.73 0.01
N TYR A 187 -14.58 1.59 0.98
CA TYR A 187 -14.10 0.27 1.42
C TYR A 187 -15.25 -0.61 1.93
N PHE A 188 -16.17 -0.01 2.69
CA PHE A 188 -17.41 -0.65 3.12
C PHE A 188 -18.56 -0.14 2.26
N SER A 189 -19.10 -0.97 1.39
CA SER A 189 -20.20 -0.60 0.46
C SER A 189 -21.47 -0.15 1.16
N ARG A 190 -21.65 -0.51 2.44
CA ARG A 190 -22.80 -0.13 3.28
C ARG A 190 -22.48 0.99 4.28
N GLY A 191 -21.35 1.69 4.13
CA GLY A 191 -20.88 2.68 5.09
C GLY A 191 -20.24 2.07 6.34
N VAL A 192 -20.03 2.89 7.38
CA VAL A 192 -19.47 2.43 8.66
C VAL A 192 -20.54 1.62 9.41
N HIS A 193 -20.28 0.33 9.61
CA HIS A 193 -21.14 -0.58 10.38
C HIS A 193 -20.27 -1.62 11.09
N PRO A 194 -20.77 -2.24 12.17
CA PRO A 194 -20.08 -3.34 12.84
C PRO A 194 -19.82 -4.51 11.87
N VAL A 195 -18.66 -5.13 12.00
CA VAL A 195 -18.28 -6.33 11.25
C VAL A 195 -18.11 -7.50 12.20
N SER A 196 -18.40 -8.71 11.73
CA SER A 196 -18.15 -9.95 12.47
C SER A 196 -16.69 -10.37 12.25
N VAL A 197 -16.02 -10.75 13.34
CA VAL A 197 -14.62 -11.14 13.29
C VAL A 197 -14.43 -12.58 13.72
N TYR A 198 -13.51 -13.28 13.06
CA TYR A 198 -13.10 -14.65 13.37
C TYR A 198 -11.74 -14.60 14.08
N LEU A 199 -11.69 -15.07 15.31
CA LEU A 199 -10.43 -15.18 16.05
C LEU A 199 -9.65 -16.40 15.57
N SER A 200 -8.48 -16.21 14.97
CA SER A 200 -7.66 -17.29 14.44
C SER A 200 -6.81 -17.89 15.55
N GLU A 201 -7.19 -19.09 16.02
CA GLU A 201 -6.45 -19.83 17.04
C GLU A 201 -5.45 -20.81 16.40
N ASP A 202 -5.71 -21.29 15.19
CA ASP A 202 -4.86 -22.28 14.49
C ASP A 202 -3.69 -21.64 13.76
N TYR A 203 -3.94 -20.54 13.08
CA TYR A 203 -2.95 -19.87 12.21
C TYR A 203 -2.52 -18.54 12.79
N ILE A 204 -1.26 -18.18 12.52
CA ILE A 204 -0.66 -16.90 12.89
C ILE A 204 -0.39 -16.08 11.63
N ARG A 205 -0.43 -14.75 11.74
CA ARG A 205 -0.06 -13.84 10.66
C ARG A 205 1.46 -13.69 10.55
N ALA A 206 2.14 -13.60 11.67
CA ALA A 206 3.57 -13.35 11.78
C ALA A 206 4.12 -13.91 13.09
N ALA A 207 5.44 -14.02 13.19
CA ALA A 207 6.14 -14.42 14.42
C ALA A 207 7.32 -13.47 14.67
N PRO A 208 7.80 -13.37 15.92
CA PRO A 208 9.01 -12.62 16.26
C PRO A 208 10.21 -13.00 15.39
N GLY A 209 10.91 -11.99 14.85
CA GLY A 209 12.00 -12.21 13.90
C GLY A 209 11.57 -12.54 12.47
N GLY A 210 10.27 -12.68 12.22
CA GLY A 210 9.69 -12.86 10.88
C GLY A 210 9.61 -11.56 10.08
N THR A 211 8.62 -11.48 9.19
CA THR A 211 8.42 -10.35 8.28
C THR A 211 7.14 -9.57 8.57
N GLY A 212 6.59 -9.68 9.78
CA GLY A 212 5.29 -9.09 10.16
C GLY A 212 5.24 -7.56 10.03
N ASP A 213 6.34 -6.89 10.28
CA ASP A 213 6.52 -5.44 10.15
C ASP A 213 6.76 -4.96 8.72
N VAL A 214 6.79 -5.88 7.75
CA VAL A 214 7.02 -5.60 6.33
C VAL A 214 5.77 -5.87 5.50
N LYS A 215 5.51 -5.01 4.53
CA LYS A 215 4.42 -5.18 3.57
C LYS A 215 4.91 -6.04 2.38
N CYS A 216 5.12 -7.35 2.64
CA CYS A 216 5.65 -8.31 1.66
C CYS A 216 4.61 -9.37 1.26
N ALA A 217 4.72 -9.88 0.05
CA ALA A 217 3.76 -10.81 -0.55
C ALA A 217 3.51 -12.08 0.30
N GLY A 218 4.55 -12.63 0.91
CA GLY A 218 4.46 -13.86 1.71
C GLY A 218 3.51 -13.75 2.91
N ASN A 219 3.47 -12.60 3.58
CA ASN A 219 2.57 -12.39 4.72
C ASN A 219 1.09 -12.48 4.30
N TYR A 220 0.77 -12.02 3.09
CA TYR A 220 -0.60 -12.04 2.58
C TYR A 220 -0.99 -13.42 2.08
N ALA A 221 -0.08 -14.12 1.40
CA ALA A 221 -0.33 -15.50 0.99
C ALA A 221 -0.60 -16.43 2.19
N ALA A 222 0.14 -16.26 3.27
CA ALA A 222 -0.05 -17.05 4.51
C ALA A 222 -1.40 -16.80 5.19
N SER A 223 -2.06 -15.66 4.95
CA SER A 223 -3.34 -15.32 5.59
C SER A 223 -4.57 -15.88 4.88
N LEU A 224 -4.44 -16.40 3.65
CA LEU A 224 -5.60 -16.74 2.80
C LEU A 224 -6.46 -17.85 3.36
N LEU A 225 -5.87 -18.90 3.93
CA LEU A 225 -6.65 -20.04 4.47
C LEU A 225 -7.48 -19.61 5.68
N ALA A 226 -6.90 -18.84 6.59
CA ALA A 226 -7.66 -18.32 7.74
C ALA A 226 -8.78 -17.37 7.31
N GLN A 227 -8.57 -16.59 6.24
CA GLN A 227 -9.62 -15.76 5.66
C GLN A 227 -10.76 -16.59 5.06
N GLU A 228 -10.46 -17.71 4.38
CA GLU A 228 -11.49 -18.65 3.91
C GLU A 228 -12.28 -19.26 5.06
N GLN A 229 -11.61 -19.63 6.15
CA GLN A 229 -12.28 -20.16 7.36
C GLN A 229 -13.20 -19.11 7.99
N ALA A 230 -12.78 -17.86 8.07
CA ALA A 230 -13.61 -16.77 8.56
C ALA A 230 -14.87 -16.60 7.71
N ILE A 231 -14.73 -16.57 6.39
CA ILE A 231 -15.87 -16.50 5.45
C ILE A 231 -16.81 -17.68 5.63
N ALA A 232 -16.28 -18.90 5.75
CA ALA A 232 -17.08 -20.10 5.97
C ALA A 232 -17.83 -20.08 7.31
N ALA A 233 -17.27 -19.41 8.32
CA ALA A 233 -17.90 -19.17 9.61
C ALA A 233 -18.90 -17.98 9.60
N GLY A 234 -19.09 -17.31 8.48
CA GLY A 234 -19.97 -16.13 8.34
C GLY A 234 -19.37 -14.84 8.90
N CYS A 235 -18.05 -14.77 9.08
CA CYS A 235 -17.33 -13.61 9.55
C CYS A 235 -16.75 -12.79 8.39
N ASP A 236 -16.63 -11.49 8.60
CA ASP A 236 -16.13 -10.54 7.60
C ASP A 236 -14.60 -10.49 7.59
N GLN A 237 -13.96 -10.68 8.75
CA GLN A 237 -12.51 -10.50 8.93
C GLN A 237 -11.92 -11.51 9.91
N VAL A 238 -10.61 -11.71 9.84
CA VAL A 238 -9.82 -12.50 10.78
C VAL A 238 -9.12 -11.58 11.76
N VAL A 239 -9.19 -11.86 13.05
CA VAL A 239 -8.33 -11.27 14.08
C VAL A 239 -7.18 -12.22 14.36
N TRP A 240 -5.97 -11.68 14.33
CA TRP A 240 -4.74 -12.41 14.55
C TRP A 240 -4.28 -12.27 15.99
N LEU A 241 -3.87 -13.39 16.57
CA LEU A 241 -3.23 -13.47 17.87
C LEU A 241 -1.71 -13.58 17.72
N ASP A 242 -1.00 -13.24 18.78
CA ASP A 242 0.44 -13.43 18.88
C ASP A 242 0.85 -14.90 18.67
N ALA A 243 2.03 -15.10 18.11
CA ALA A 243 2.51 -16.43 17.73
C ALA A 243 2.95 -17.30 18.91
N LEU A 244 3.26 -16.71 20.06
CA LEU A 244 3.87 -17.42 21.19
C LEU A 244 2.84 -17.95 22.17
N GLU A 245 1.94 -17.09 22.61
CA GLU A 245 0.94 -17.41 23.64
C GLU A 245 -0.46 -17.59 23.06
N LYS A 246 -0.70 -17.09 21.82
CA LYS A 246 -2.01 -17.04 21.17
C LYS A 246 -3.08 -16.38 22.04
N LYS A 247 -2.70 -15.33 22.70
CA LYS A 247 -3.47 -14.61 23.68
C LYS A 247 -3.65 -13.13 23.37
N TYR A 248 -2.61 -12.50 22.79
CA TYR A 248 -2.60 -11.07 22.55
C TYR A 248 -3.05 -10.76 21.14
N VAL A 249 -4.01 -9.83 21.03
CA VAL A 249 -4.51 -9.36 19.73
C VAL A 249 -3.42 -8.55 19.04
N GLU A 250 -3.16 -8.85 17.77
CA GLU A 250 -2.17 -8.15 16.95
C GLU A 250 -2.82 -7.30 15.86
N GLU A 251 -3.46 -7.91 14.88
CA GLU A 251 -4.06 -7.22 13.71
C GLU A 251 -5.38 -7.87 13.30
N MET A 252 -6.20 -7.14 12.55
CA MET A 252 -7.42 -7.65 11.93
C MET A 252 -7.25 -7.68 10.40
N GLY A 253 -7.21 -8.86 9.81
CA GLY A 253 -6.90 -9.02 8.39
C GLY A 253 -5.53 -8.40 8.06
N GLY A 254 -5.52 -7.30 7.32
CA GLY A 254 -4.33 -6.50 7.03
C GLY A 254 -4.40 -5.09 7.63
N MET A 255 -5.14 -4.89 8.72
CA MET A 255 -5.41 -3.59 9.35
C MET A 255 -4.98 -3.60 10.81
N ASN A 256 -4.36 -2.51 11.26
CA ASN A 256 -4.13 -2.30 12.69
C ASN A 256 -5.47 -2.09 13.41
N LEU A 257 -5.52 -2.50 14.66
CA LEU A 257 -6.67 -2.33 15.55
C LEU A 257 -6.45 -1.18 16.54
N CYS A 258 -7.55 -0.52 16.87
CA CYS A 258 -7.64 0.41 17.98
C CYS A 258 -8.91 0.09 18.78
N PHE A 259 -8.78 0.06 20.10
CA PHE A 259 -9.87 -0.11 21.04
C PHE A 259 -10.13 1.21 21.73
N VAL A 260 -11.39 1.54 21.98
CA VAL A 260 -11.79 2.70 22.75
C VAL A 260 -12.35 2.18 24.06
N LEU A 261 -11.64 2.43 25.16
CA LEU A 261 -12.06 2.06 26.52
C LEU A 261 -12.66 3.28 27.21
N GLY A 262 -13.71 3.08 27.96
CA GLY A 262 -14.43 4.18 28.62
C GLY A 262 -15.31 4.98 27.64
N SER A 263 -15.68 6.19 28.03
CA SER A 263 -16.57 7.07 27.25
C SER A 263 -16.35 8.55 27.58
N GLY A 264 -16.75 9.43 26.65
CA GLY A 264 -16.63 10.89 26.86
C GLY A 264 -15.19 11.33 27.03
N ASP A 265 -14.94 12.24 27.96
CA ASP A 265 -13.60 12.82 28.22
C ASP A 265 -12.63 11.82 28.86
N ASP A 266 -13.13 10.75 29.48
CA ASP A 266 -12.34 9.68 30.08
C ASP A 266 -12.01 8.53 29.06
N ALA A 267 -12.36 8.69 27.81
CA ALA A 267 -12.08 7.69 26.79
C ALA A 267 -10.57 7.55 26.54
N GLU A 268 -10.09 6.31 26.57
CA GLU A 268 -8.72 5.92 26.27
C GLU A 268 -8.66 5.18 24.94
N LEU A 269 -7.72 5.57 24.06
CA LEU A 269 -7.40 4.85 22.83
C LEU A 269 -6.29 3.85 23.10
N VAL A 270 -6.60 2.57 22.97
CA VAL A 270 -5.63 1.48 23.15
C VAL A 270 -5.35 0.83 21.80
N THR A 271 -4.09 0.56 21.49
CA THR A 271 -3.69 -0.13 20.26
C THR A 271 -2.55 -1.11 20.55
N PRO A 272 -2.49 -2.27 19.88
CA PRO A 272 -1.42 -3.23 20.08
C PRO A 272 -0.03 -2.61 19.85
N GLU A 273 0.93 -3.01 20.68
CA GLU A 273 2.31 -2.56 20.63
C GLU A 273 3.00 -3.12 19.34
N LEU A 274 3.91 -2.33 18.76
CA LEU A 274 4.70 -2.75 17.61
C LEU A 274 5.87 -3.63 18.06
N THR A 275 5.63 -4.93 18.12
CA THR A 275 6.59 -5.95 18.58
C THR A 275 7.50 -6.49 17.45
N GLY A 276 7.35 -5.98 16.21
CA GLY A 276 8.01 -6.52 15.01
C GLY A 276 7.17 -7.57 14.28
N THR A 277 6.02 -7.97 14.83
CA THR A 277 5.05 -8.86 14.19
C THR A 277 3.91 -8.09 13.53
N LEU A 278 3.72 -6.82 13.87
CA LEU A 278 2.69 -5.93 13.33
C LEU A 278 3.28 -4.94 12.34
N LEU A 279 2.49 -4.62 11.31
CA LEU A 279 2.86 -3.55 10.39
C LEU A 279 2.71 -2.18 11.08
N PRO A 280 3.76 -1.32 11.09
CA PRO A 280 3.64 0.05 11.58
C PRO A 280 2.79 0.87 10.61
N GLY A 281 1.48 0.91 10.87
CA GLY A 281 0.50 1.57 10.01
C GLY A 281 0.61 3.09 10.06
N ILE A 282 0.62 3.74 8.89
CA ILE A 282 0.69 5.20 8.79
C ILE A 282 -0.61 5.83 9.31
N THR A 283 -1.75 5.22 9.00
CA THR A 283 -3.05 5.64 9.56
C THR A 283 -3.09 5.47 11.07
N ARG A 284 -2.59 4.32 11.61
CA ARG A 284 -2.47 4.09 13.05
C ARG A 284 -1.65 5.19 13.72
N ASP A 285 -0.47 5.47 13.18
CA ASP A 285 0.42 6.53 13.68
C ASP A 285 -0.28 7.90 13.69
N SER A 286 -0.99 8.24 12.62
CA SER A 286 -1.75 9.49 12.53
C SER A 286 -2.91 9.55 13.52
N LEU A 287 -3.64 8.46 13.73
CA LEU A 287 -4.75 8.41 14.70
C LEU A 287 -4.25 8.59 16.13
N ILE A 288 -3.11 8.01 16.47
CA ILE A 288 -2.46 8.21 17.78
C ILE A 288 -2.18 9.70 18.02
N GLU A 289 -1.58 10.38 17.04
CA GLU A 289 -1.25 11.81 17.16
C GLU A 289 -2.52 12.68 17.21
N VAL A 290 -3.55 12.37 16.43
CA VAL A 290 -4.82 13.09 16.45
C VAL A 290 -5.52 12.91 17.82
N ALA A 291 -5.58 11.68 18.34
CA ALA A 291 -6.20 11.41 19.63
C ALA A 291 -5.49 12.17 20.77
N ARG A 292 -4.15 12.16 20.78
CA ARG A 292 -3.35 12.95 21.73
C ARG A 292 -3.60 14.45 21.62
N ALA A 293 -3.68 14.98 20.39
CA ALA A 293 -3.97 16.39 20.14
C ALA A 293 -5.39 16.79 20.59
N MET A 294 -6.33 15.85 20.59
CA MET A 294 -7.69 16.02 21.14
C MET A 294 -7.75 15.89 22.67
N GLY A 295 -6.64 15.54 23.33
CA GLY A 295 -6.56 15.42 24.80
C GLY A 295 -6.86 14.02 25.33
N HIS A 296 -7.06 13.01 24.47
CA HIS A 296 -7.31 11.65 24.93
C HIS A 296 -6.01 10.94 25.33
N THR A 297 -6.12 10.07 26.32
CA THR A 297 -5.05 9.12 26.66
C THR A 297 -4.89 8.11 25.54
N VAL A 298 -3.63 7.83 25.17
CA VAL A 298 -3.31 6.82 24.14
C VAL A 298 -2.27 5.87 24.68
N THR A 299 -2.61 4.59 24.74
CA THR A 299 -1.76 3.53 25.25
C THR A 299 -1.45 2.49 24.15
N CYS A 300 -0.17 2.12 24.05
CA CYS A 300 0.27 1.03 23.17
C CYS A 300 0.72 -0.13 24.08
N LEU A 301 0.04 -1.27 24.03
CA LEU A 301 0.31 -2.40 24.91
C LEU A 301 -0.07 -3.74 24.27
N LEU A 302 0.34 -4.84 24.91
CA LEU A 302 -0.17 -6.18 24.61
C LEU A 302 -1.59 -6.29 25.15
N TYR A 303 -2.56 -6.44 24.24
CA TYR A 303 -3.98 -6.46 24.61
C TYR A 303 -4.55 -7.87 24.46
N THR A 304 -5.22 -8.38 25.49
CA THR A 304 -5.78 -9.73 25.52
C THR A 304 -7.17 -9.79 24.90
N SER A 305 -7.56 -10.93 24.35
CA SER A 305 -8.91 -11.17 23.85
C SER A 305 -9.97 -11.12 24.97
N ASP A 306 -9.60 -11.51 26.18
CA ASP A 306 -10.52 -11.55 27.34
C ASP A 306 -10.90 -10.16 27.85
N ALA A 307 -10.11 -9.14 27.57
CA ALA A 307 -10.39 -7.76 27.95
C ALA A 307 -11.40 -7.06 27.01
N ALA A 308 -11.81 -7.71 25.94
CA ALA A 308 -12.83 -7.18 25.02
C ALA A 308 -14.27 -7.44 25.52
N ASP A 309 -14.43 -8.28 26.56
CA ASP A 309 -15.73 -8.61 27.17
C ASP A 309 -16.05 -7.75 28.40
N GLU A 310 -15.15 -6.84 28.82
CA GLU A 310 -15.39 -5.82 29.88
C GLU A 310 -15.73 -4.44 29.27
#